data_ee4cdf7f51ccf7f565ff0fd0da0f4795
#
_entry.id   ee4cdf7f51ccf7f565ff0fd0da0f4795
#
_cell.length_a   1.000
_cell.length_b   1.000
_cell.length_c   1.000
_cell.angle_alpha   90.00
_cell.angle_beta   90.00
_cell.angle_gamma   90.00
#
_symmetry.space_group_name_H-M   'P 1'
#
loop_
_entity.id
_entity.type
_entity.pdbx_description
1 polymer ?
#
loop_
_entity_poly.entity_id
_entity_poly.type
_entity_poly.pdbx_seq_one_letter_code
_entity_poly.pdbx_strand_id
1 'polypeptide(L)' 'MPWKVEKSKHSKTWKIIRSDTGEVVGMSTSKAKAEASVKARYANYKK' A
#
# COMPACT_ATOMS: atom_id res chain seq x y z
N MET A 1 -8.06 0.68 9.17
CA MET A 1 -7.69 0.05 7.91
C MET A 1 -6.31 -0.55 8.03
N PRO A 2 -6.14 -1.80 7.62
CA PRO A 2 -4.87 -2.48 7.82
C PRO A 2 -3.75 -2.08 6.86
N TRP A 3 -4.05 -1.34 5.82
CA TRP A 3 -3.04 -0.90 4.88
C TRP A 3 -3.12 0.57 4.61
N LYS A 4 -1.97 1.17 4.29
CA LYS A 4 -1.92 2.55 3.89
C LYS A 4 -0.86 2.73 2.81
N VAL A 5 -0.94 3.84 2.08
CA VAL A 5 -0.03 4.14 1.01
C VAL A 5 0.80 5.34 1.41
N GLU A 6 2.12 5.22 1.26
CA GLU A 6 3.03 6.32 1.57
C GLU A 6 3.99 6.53 0.42
N LYS A 7 4.31 7.77 0.15
CA LYS A 7 5.27 8.08 -0.89
C LYS A 7 6.68 8.01 -0.32
N SER A 8 7.57 7.38 -1.08
CA SER A 8 8.97 7.32 -0.69
C SER A 8 9.62 8.68 -0.88
N LYS A 9 10.47 9.07 0.04
CA LYS A 9 11.15 10.34 -0.04
C LYS A 9 12.26 10.36 -1.08
N HIS A 10 12.86 9.23 -1.33
CA HIS A 10 14.06 9.17 -2.16
C HIS A 10 13.81 8.67 -3.56
N SER A 11 12.60 8.30 -3.86
CA SER A 11 12.29 7.81 -5.19
C SER A 11 10.83 8.12 -5.49
N LYS A 12 10.44 7.87 -6.72
CA LYS A 12 9.06 8.10 -7.12
C LYS A 12 8.20 6.88 -6.85
N THR A 13 8.57 6.12 -5.87
CA THR A 13 7.89 4.89 -5.54
C THR A 13 6.91 5.13 -4.40
N TRP A 14 5.78 4.46 -4.46
CA TRP A 14 4.77 4.50 -3.42
C TRP A 14 4.81 3.18 -2.69
N LYS A 15 4.87 3.24 -1.37
CA LYS A 15 4.93 2.04 -0.55
C LYS A 15 3.57 1.71 0.01
N ILE A 16 3.27 0.44 0.06
CA ILE A 16 2.06 -0.04 0.71
C ILE A 16 2.49 -0.63 2.03
N ILE A 17 2.00 -0.05 3.12
CA ILE A 17 2.44 -0.40 4.45
C ILE A 17 1.27 -0.97 5.24
N ARG A 18 1.53 -2.04 5.92
CA ARG A 18 0.55 -2.64 6.80
C ARG A 18 0.53 -1.85 8.11
N SER A 19 -0.61 -1.26 8.42
CA SER A 19 -0.71 -0.35 9.57
C SER A 19 -0.48 -1.02 10.89
N ASP A 20 -0.91 -2.26 11.03
CA ASP A 20 -0.83 -2.91 12.33
C ASP A 20 0.59 -3.36 12.68
N THR A 21 1.44 -3.61 11.70
CA THR A 21 2.81 -4.02 11.97
C THR A 21 3.83 -3.00 11.49
N GLY A 22 3.44 -2.08 10.63
CA GLY A 22 4.36 -1.12 10.05
C GLY A 22 5.23 -1.71 8.96
N GLU A 23 4.87 -2.87 8.47
CA GLU A 23 5.69 -3.57 7.51
C GLU A 23 5.33 -3.18 6.08
N VAL A 24 6.34 -2.98 5.23
CA VAL A 24 6.10 -2.69 3.82
C VAL A 24 5.75 -3.99 3.12
N VAL A 25 4.55 -4.07 2.59
CA VAL A 25 4.09 -5.29 1.94
C VAL A 25 4.04 -5.16 0.42
N GLY A 26 4.29 -3.98 -0.10
CA GLY A 26 4.29 -3.81 -1.54
C GLY A 26 4.78 -2.44 -1.92
N MET A 27 5.05 -2.26 -3.20
CA MET A 27 5.50 -0.97 -3.74
C MET A 27 4.93 -0.81 -5.13
N SER A 28 4.73 0.43 -5.53
CA SER A 28 4.22 0.74 -6.86
C SER A 28 4.89 2.02 -7.36
N THR A 29 4.90 2.19 -8.66
CA THR A 29 5.53 3.35 -9.26
C THR A 29 4.58 4.54 -9.35
N SER A 30 3.31 4.35 -9.04
CA SER A 30 2.38 5.47 -9.04
C SER A 30 1.37 5.29 -7.92
N LYS A 31 0.83 6.41 -7.48
CA LYS A 31 -0.16 6.39 -6.42
C LYS A 31 -1.42 5.63 -6.84
N ALA A 32 -1.82 5.82 -8.08
CA ALA A 32 -3.02 5.15 -8.57
C ALA A 32 -2.86 3.64 -8.50
N LYS A 33 -1.69 3.14 -8.89
CA LYS A 33 -1.44 1.71 -8.83
C LYS A 33 -1.35 1.21 -7.40
N ALA A 34 -0.75 2.00 -6.53
CA ALA A 34 -0.64 1.62 -5.13
C ALA A 34 -2.03 1.52 -4.51
N GLU A 35 -2.88 2.49 -4.79
CA GLU A 35 -4.23 2.49 -4.25
C GLU A 35 -5.05 1.36 -4.83
N ALA A 36 -4.87 1.06 -6.09
CA ALA A 36 -5.57 -0.07 -6.70
C ALA A 36 -5.15 -1.38 -6.04
N SER A 37 -3.87 -1.49 -5.72
CA SER A 37 -3.36 -2.67 -5.04
C SER A 37 -3.97 -2.83 -3.66
N VAL A 38 -4.05 -1.72 -2.91
CA VAL A 38 -4.66 -1.75 -1.59
C VAL A 38 -6.14 -2.10 -1.69
N LYS A 39 -6.81 -1.53 -2.68
CA LYS A 39 -8.22 -1.81 -2.87
C LYS A 39 -8.45 -3.29 -3.18
N ALA A 40 -7.57 -3.88 -3.96
CA ALA A 40 -7.68 -5.31 -4.25
C ALA A 40 -7.48 -6.14 -2.99
N ARG A 41 -6.57 -5.72 -2.12
CA ARG A 41 -6.36 -6.40 -0.86
C ARG A 41 -7.59 -6.32 0.03
N TYR A 42 -8.25 -5.17 0.05
CA TYR A 42 -9.48 -5.03 0.83
C TYR A 42 -10.60 -5.89 0.27
N ALA A 43 -10.66 -6.04 -1.04
CA ALA A 43 -11.68 -6.87 -1.65
C ALA A 43 -11.54 -8.33 -1.22
N ASN A 44 -10.31 -8.78 -0.99
CA ASN A 44 -10.06 -10.13 -0.52
C ASN A 44 -9.90 -10.25 0.99
N TYR A 45 -9.92 -9.13 1.68
CA TYR A 45 -9.77 -9.10 3.11
C TYR A 45 -11.14 -9.26 3.75
N LYS A 46 -11.48 -10.48 3.99
CA LYS A 46 -12.77 -10.69 4.56
C LYS A 46 -12.62 -11.12 5.95
N LYS A 47 -13.43 -10.76 6.68
CA LYS A 47 -13.26 -11.20 8.00
C LYS A 47 -14.30 -11.89 8.54
#